data_fd7e0b752967e797cd6c168b29334688
#
_entry.id   fd7e0b752967e797cd6c168b29334688
#
_cell.length_a   1.000
_cell.length_b   1.000
_cell.length_c   1.000
_cell.angle_alpha   90.00
_cell.angle_beta   90.00
_cell.angle_gamma   90.00
#
_symmetry.space_group_name_H-M   'P 1'
#
loop_
_entity.id
_entity.type
_entity.pdbx_description
1 polymer ?
#
loop_
_entity_poly.entity_id
_entity_poly.type
_entity_poly.pdbx_seq_one_letter_code
_entity_poly.pdbx_strand_id
1 'polypeptide(L)'
;TLGMEIRDKVTEFVVDKINALRINSGYKQYTNIAAIRTNVMKCVLNYFPKGSLEKIFICFADPHFKKANYRRRIINGPLLCEYAYLLQEGGKIYTVTDVKNLHDWNVNFLGKHALFEEVTGEEKDNDPCVRLMSEETDESKKVIK
;
A
#
# COMPACT_ATOMS: atom_id res chain seq x y z
N THR A 1 9.04 -8.09 2.30
CA THR A 1 8.24 -6.87 2.00
C THR A 1 9.06 -5.93 1.14
N LEU A 2 8.43 -5.35 0.10
CA LEU A 2 9.04 -4.34 -0.76
C LEU A 2 8.22 -3.06 -0.72
N GLY A 3 8.81 -1.98 -0.22
CA GLY A 3 8.27 -0.64 -0.29
C GLY A 3 8.56 0.01 -1.65
N MET A 4 7.56 0.64 -2.25
CA MET A 4 7.67 1.31 -3.53
C MET A 4 7.27 2.79 -3.38
N GLU A 5 8.16 3.71 -3.69
CA GLU A 5 7.95 5.15 -3.54
C GLU A 5 8.47 5.88 -4.80
N ILE A 6 7.74 6.89 -5.24
CA ILE A 6 8.11 7.66 -6.43
C ILE A 6 9.08 8.81 -6.11
N ARG A 7 9.03 9.32 -4.88
CA ARG A 7 9.83 10.48 -4.44
C ARG A 7 11.22 10.02 -4.00
N ASP A 8 12.24 10.58 -4.60
CA ASP A 8 13.64 10.24 -4.40
C ASP A 8 14.06 10.36 -2.93
N LYS A 9 13.94 11.56 -2.37
CA LYS A 9 14.34 11.86 -0.99
C LYS A 9 13.60 11.02 0.06
N VAL A 10 12.36 10.64 -0.21
CA VAL A 10 11.59 9.78 0.70
C VAL A 10 12.12 8.35 0.62
N THR A 11 12.44 7.88 -0.57
CA THR A 11 13.05 6.55 -0.73
C THR A 11 14.40 6.47 -0.04
N GLU A 12 15.27 7.47 -0.21
CA GLU A 12 16.57 7.55 0.48
C GLU A 12 16.38 7.48 1.99
N PHE A 13 15.51 8.33 2.55
CA PHE A 13 15.21 8.31 3.99
C PHE A 13 14.75 6.94 4.49
N VAL A 14 13.87 6.26 3.74
CA VAL A 14 13.37 4.91 4.13
C VAL A 14 14.49 3.88 4.06
N VAL A 15 15.32 3.90 3.02
CA VAL A 15 16.47 3.01 2.88
C VAL A 15 17.45 3.21 4.03
N ASP A 16 17.79 4.46 4.37
CA ASP A 16 18.69 4.78 5.49
C ASP A 16 18.11 4.31 6.83
N LYS A 17 16.81 4.52 7.05
CA LYS A 17 16.11 4.01 8.26
C LYS A 17 16.17 2.48 8.34
N ILE A 18 15.95 1.77 7.24
CA ILE A 18 16.06 0.30 7.19
C ILE A 18 17.49 -0.13 7.52
N ASN A 19 18.49 0.52 6.94
CA ASN A 19 19.90 0.18 7.17
C ASN A 19 20.30 0.47 8.63
N ALA A 20 19.89 1.57 9.21
CA ALA A 20 20.13 1.88 10.62
C ALA A 20 19.51 0.81 11.56
N LEU A 21 18.28 0.37 11.27
CA LEU A 21 17.61 -0.69 12.04
C LEU A 21 18.33 -2.04 11.92
N ARG A 22 18.82 -2.38 10.72
CA ARG A 22 19.65 -3.58 10.52
C ARG A 22 20.93 -3.54 11.33
N ILE A 23 21.67 -2.44 11.26
CA ILE A 23 22.91 -2.24 12.03
C ILE A 23 22.64 -2.36 13.53
N ASN A 24 21.64 -1.66 14.05
CA ASN A 24 21.27 -1.67 15.46
C ASN A 24 20.88 -3.06 15.98
N SER A 25 20.31 -3.91 15.11
CA SER A 25 19.98 -5.30 15.44
C SER A 25 21.12 -6.29 15.20
N GLY A 26 22.30 -5.83 14.79
CA GLY A 26 23.41 -6.69 14.38
C GLY A 26 23.04 -7.58 13.18
N TYR A 27 22.24 -7.05 12.26
CA TYR A 27 21.70 -7.74 11.07
C TYR A 27 20.84 -8.98 11.36
N LYS A 28 20.31 -9.10 12.59
CA LYS A 28 19.41 -10.20 12.97
C LYS A 28 17.94 -9.95 12.60
N GLN A 29 17.58 -8.68 12.42
CA GLN A 29 16.21 -8.26 12.08
C GLN A 29 16.20 -7.36 10.84
N TYR A 30 15.02 -7.12 10.29
CA TYR A 30 14.78 -6.23 9.13
C TYR A 30 15.47 -6.67 7.83
N THR A 31 15.88 -7.95 7.73
CA THR A 31 16.53 -8.50 6.52
C THR A 31 15.53 -8.81 5.39
N ASN A 32 14.25 -8.91 5.73
CA ASN A 32 13.13 -9.23 4.83
C ASN A 32 12.36 -8.00 4.33
N ILE A 33 12.90 -6.78 4.50
CA ILE A 33 12.28 -5.53 4.03
C ILE A 33 13.26 -4.76 3.15
N ALA A 34 12.77 -4.18 2.07
CA ALA A 34 13.51 -3.28 1.20
C ALA A 34 12.62 -2.13 0.72
N ALA A 35 13.23 -1.06 0.23
CA ALA A 35 12.52 0.01 -0.44
C ALA A 35 13.22 0.35 -1.75
N ILE A 36 12.42 0.68 -2.78
CA ILE A 36 12.91 1.10 -4.09
C ILE A 36 12.19 2.35 -4.57
N ARG A 37 12.93 3.18 -5.31
CA ARG A 37 12.32 4.27 -6.05
C ARG A 37 11.73 3.77 -7.35
N THR A 38 10.41 3.86 -7.48
CA THR A 38 9.73 3.45 -8.71
C THR A 38 8.35 4.09 -8.83
N ASN A 39 7.83 4.13 -10.05
CA ASN A 39 6.45 4.52 -10.30
C ASN A 39 5.60 3.25 -10.43
N VAL A 40 4.84 2.92 -9.38
CA VAL A 40 3.95 1.75 -9.33
C VAL A 40 2.99 1.73 -10.52
N MET A 41 2.39 2.88 -10.89
CA MET A 41 1.43 2.97 -12.00
C MET A 41 2.01 2.58 -13.37
N LYS A 42 3.33 2.58 -13.51
CA LYS A 42 4.01 2.25 -14.79
C LYS A 42 4.76 0.92 -14.74
N CYS A 43 5.22 0.54 -13.58
CA CYS A 43 6.27 -0.46 -13.47
C CYS A 43 5.96 -1.62 -12.54
N VAL A 44 4.82 -1.64 -11.83
CA VAL A 44 4.56 -2.68 -10.80
C VAL A 44 4.64 -4.09 -11.35
N LEU A 45 4.17 -4.33 -12.57
CA LEU A 45 4.23 -5.64 -13.22
C LEU A 45 5.66 -6.14 -13.54
N ASN A 46 6.66 -5.24 -13.52
CA ASN A 46 8.05 -5.62 -13.77
C ASN A 46 8.74 -6.22 -12.55
N TYR A 47 8.14 -6.10 -11.36
CA TYR A 47 8.78 -6.48 -10.10
C TYR A 47 8.28 -7.80 -9.54
N PHE A 48 7.07 -8.23 -9.92
CA PHE A 48 6.45 -9.40 -9.32
C PHE A 48 5.83 -10.31 -10.37
N PRO A 49 6.03 -11.63 -10.25
CA PRO A 49 5.30 -12.61 -11.06
C PRO A 49 3.79 -12.60 -10.76
N LYS A 50 3.03 -13.15 -11.68
CA LYS A 50 1.58 -13.39 -11.48
C LYS A 50 1.33 -14.19 -10.20
N GLY A 51 0.37 -13.76 -9.39
CA GLY A 51 -0.10 -14.49 -8.21
C GLY A 51 0.96 -14.65 -7.12
N SER A 52 1.98 -13.78 -7.08
CA SER A 52 3.09 -13.91 -6.13
C SER A 52 2.93 -13.08 -4.85
N LEU A 53 1.96 -12.18 -4.79
CA LEU A 53 1.73 -11.32 -3.64
C LEU A 53 0.60 -11.84 -2.78
N GLU A 54 0.83 -11.96 -1.48
CA GLU A 54 -0.22 -12.23 -0.49
C GLU A 54 -1.00 -10.97 -0.11
N LYS A 55 -0.29 -9.85 -0.03
CA LYS A 55 -0.84 -8.58 0.47
C LYS A 55 -0.27 -7.39 -0.27
N ILE A 56 -1.12 -6.42 -0.57
CA ILE A 56 -0.74 -5.10 -1.09
C ILE A 56 -1.23 -4.04 -0.10
N PHE A 57 -0.33 -3.15 0.32
CA PHE A 57 -0.63 -2.05 1.22
C PHE A 57 -0.49 -0.72 0.49
N ILE A 58 -1.54 0.10 0.50
CA ILE A 58 -1.57 1.43 -0.08
C ILE A 58 -1.84 2.44 1.04
N CYS A 59 -0.75 3.05 1.52
CA CYS A 59 -0.78 3.90 2.70
C CYS A 59 -0.62 5.37 2.29
N PHE A 60 -1.60 6.22 2.62
CA PHE A 60 -1.56 7.68 2.46
C PHE A 60 -1.10 8.14 1.07
N ALA A 61 -1.64 7.49 0.03
CA ALA A 61 -1.38 7.85 -1.36
C ALA A 61 -1.84 9.30 -1.64
N ASP A 62 -1.19 9.95 -2.62
CA ASP A 62 -1.55 11.32 -3.03
C ASP A 62 -3.03 11.38 -3.48
N PRO A 63 -3.86 12.19 -2.82
CA PRO A 63 -5.28 12.27 -3.12
C PRO A 63 -5.59 12.98 -4.44
N HIS A 64 -4.63 13.74 -5.03
CA HIS A 64 -4.85 14.48 -6.26
C HIS A 64 -6.15 15.29 -6.24
N PHE A 65 -6.24 16.32 -5.41
CA PHE A 65 -7.48 17.08 -5.14
C PHE A 65 -8.18 17.65 -6.37
N LYS A 66 -7.44 17.99 -7.44
CA LYS A 66 -8.02 18.51 -8.69
C LYS A 66 -8.63 17.37 -9.50
N LYS A 67 -9.91 17.47 -9.89
CA LYS A 67 -10.64 16.44 -10.68
C LYS A 67 -9.87 16.00 -11.94
N ALA A 68 -9.20 16.92 -12.64
CA ALA A 68 -8.38 16.61 -13.81
C ALA A 68 -7.22 15.62 -13.52
N ASN A 69 -6.82 15.50 -12.26
CA ASN A 69 -5.74 14.62 -11.81
C ASN A 69 -6.23 13.29 -11.19
N TYR A 70 -7.52 13.05 -11.08
CA TYR A 70 -8.06 11.81 -10.51
C TYR A 70 -7.58 10.55 -11.24
N ARG A 71 -7.31 10.65 -12.54
CA ARG A 71 -6.67 9.58 -13.34
C ARG A 71 -5.28 9.16 -12.84
N ARG A 72 -4.65 9.97 -11.96
CA ARG A 72 -3.33 9.70 -11.35
C ARG A 72 -3.45 9.01 -10.00
N ARG A 73 -4.65 8.80 -9.49
CA ARG A 73 -4.87 8.05 -8.25
C ARG A 73 -4.43 6.61 -8.43
N ILE A 74 -3.75 6.08 -7.42
CA ILE A 74 -3.18 4.74 -7.44
C ILE A 74 -4.25 3.63 -7.40
N ILE A 75 -5.47 3.95 -6.99
CA ILE A 75 -6.65 3.09 -7.11
C ILE A 75 -7.48 3.60 -8.29
N ASN A 76 -7.51 2.83 -9.36
CA ASN A 76 -8.34 3.04 -10.54
C ASN A 76 -8.56 1.71 -11.27
N GLY A 77 -9.50 1.65 -12.22
CA GLY A 77 -9.87 0.39 -12.88
C GLY A 77 -8.68 -0.37 -13.49
N PRO A 78 -7.86 0.24 -14.37
CA PRO A 78 -6.70 -0.44 -14.96
C PRO A 78 -5.72 -0.99 -13.92
N LEU A 79 -5.34 -0.21 -12.91
CA LEU A 79 -4.41 -0.64 -11.87
C LEU A 79 -4.99 -1.74 -10.98
N LEU A 80 -6.30 -1.74 -10.71
CA LEU A 80 -6.94 -2.82 -9.97
C LEU A 80 -6.84 -4.16 -10.72
N CYS A 81 -6.90 -4.16 -12.06
CA CYS A 81 -6.64 -5.38 -12.85
C CYS A 81 -5.19 -5.86 -12.67
N GLU A 82 -4.22 -4.94 -12.66
CA GLU A 82 -2.81 -5.28 -12.42
C GLU A 82 -2.61 -5.82 -11.01
N TYR A 83 -3.21 -5.20 -9.99
CA TYR A 83 -3.12 -5.68 -8.60
C TYR A 83 -3.77 -7.05 -8.43
N ALA A 84 -4.93 -7.29 -9.06
CA ALA A 84 -5.57 -8.61 -9.06
C ALA A 84 -4.72 -9.67 -9.75
N TYR A 85 -4.00 -9.31 -10.82
CA TYR A 85 -3.06 -10.20 -11.51
C TYR A 85 -1.86 -10.58 -10.63
N LEU A 86 -1.36 -9.64 -9.82
CA LEU A 86 -0.20 -9.85 -8.95
C LEU A 86 -0.54 -10.57 -7.66
N LEU A 87 -1.75 -10.38 -7.12
CA LEU A 87 -2.21 -11.05 -5.93
C LEU A 87 -2.46 -12.54 -6.20
N GLN A 88 -2.09 -13.38 -5.23
CA GLN A 88 -2.55 -14.76 -5.21
C GLN A 88 -4.06 -14.83 -4.94
N GLU A 89 -4.67 -15.97 -5.21
CA GLU A 89 -6.07 -16.21 -4.82
C GLU A 89 -6.25 -16.06 -3.31
N GLY A 90 -7.26 -15.31 -2.88
CA GLY A 90 -7.46 -14.94 -1.48
C GLY A 90 -6.48 -13.88 -0.94
N GLY A 91 -5.59 -13.35 -1.78
CA GLY A 91 -4.71 -12.25 -1.41
C GLY A 91 -5.48 -10.96 -1.11
N LYS A 92 -4.95 -10.11 -0.25
CA LYS A 92 -5.65 -8.93 0.27
C LYS A 92 -5.02 -7.61 -0.16
N ILE A 93 -5.88 -6.64 -0.43
CA ILE A 93 -5.49 -5.23 -0.63
C ILE A 93 -5.96 -4.39 0.56
N TYR A 94 -5.06 -3.59 1.10
CA TYR A 94 -5.34 -2.70 2.22
C TYR A 94 -5.12 -1.26 1.79
N THR A 95 -6.04 -0.37 2.14
CA THR A 95 -5.91 1.06 1.88
C THR A 95 -6.16 1.86 3.15
N VAL A 96 -5.32 2.85 3.42
CA VAL A 96 -5.51 3.82 4.50
C VAL A 96 -5.24 5.22 3.99
N THR A 97 -6.09 6.16 4.38
CA THR A 97 -5.98 7.59 4.06
C THR A 97 -6.76 8.41 5.08
N ASP A 98 -6.27 9.60 5.38
CA ASP A 98 -6.95 10.63 6.17
C ASP A 98 -7.85 11.55 5.33
N VAL A 99 -7.84 11.38 4.00
CA VAL A 99 -8.62 12.19 3.06
C VAL A 99 -9.92 11.48 2.69
N LYS A 100 -11.05 11.96 3.22
CA LYS A 100 -12.38 11.37 2.99
C LYS A 100 -12.69 11.17 1.49
N ASN A 101 -12.42 12.14 0.65
CA ASN A 101 -12.69 12.03 -0.80
C ASN A 101 -11.88 10.89 -1.46
N LEU A 102 -10.66 10.63 -1.00
CA LEU A 102 -9.86 9.50 -1.49
C LEU A 102 -10.38 8.18 -0.93
N HIS A 103 -10.80 8.16 0.32
CA HIS A 103 -11.42 6.98 0.93
C HIS A 103 -12.68 6.56 0.15
N ASP A 104 -13.62 7.48 -0.06
CA ASP A 104 -14.85 7.22 -0.80
C ASP A 104 -14.57 6.74 -2.24
N TRP A 105 -13.53 7.30 -2.88
CA TRP A 105 -13.03 6.85 -4.17
C TRP A 105 -12.54 5.40 -4.14
N ASN A 106 -11.68 5.06 -3.17
CA ASN A 106 -11.11 3.73 -3.05
C ASN A 106 -12.20 2.68 -2.83
N VAL A 107 -13.12 2.93 -1.89
CA VAL A 107 -14.27 2.06 -1.62
C VAL A 107 -15.11 1.85 -2.86
N ASN A 108 -15.43 2.93 -3.59
CA ASN A 108 -16.24 2.82 -4.82
C ASN A 108 -15.55 2.01 -5.93
N PHE A 109 -14.24 2.20 -6.13
CA PHE A 109 -13.52 1.48 -7.18
C PHE A 109 -13.30 0.00 -6.83
N LEU A 110 -12.91 -0.31 -5.61
CA LEU A 110 -12.72 -1.68 -5.13
C LEU A 110 -14.07 -2.43 -5.09
N GLY A 111 -15.10 -1.83 -4.52
CA GLY A 111 -16.42 -2.48 -4.39
C GLY A 111 -17.15 -2.71 -5.71
N LYS A 112 -16.76 -2.01 -6.79
CA LYS A 112 -17.31 -2.25 -8.14
C LYS A 112 -16.47 -3.18 -9.00
N HIS A 113 -15.28 -3.55 -8.55
CA HIS A 113 -14.37 -4.36 -9.34
C HIS A 113 -14.69 -5.86 -9.16
N ALA A 114 -14.95 -6.56 -10.26
CA ALA A 114 -15.43 -7.95 -10.24
C ALA A 114 -14.48 -8.97 -9.57
N LEU A 115 -13.20 -8.62 -9.40
CA LEU A 115 -12.19 -9.51 -8.80
C LEU A 115 -11.89 -9.22 -7.33
N PHE A 116 -12.57 -8.23 -6.72
CA PHE A 116 -12.40 -7.89 -5.32
C PHE A 116 -13.73 -7.94 -4.59
N GLU A 117 -13.69 -8.40 -3.37
CA GLU A 117 -14.80 -8.35 -2.42
C GLU A 117 -14.33 -7.71 -1.11
N GLU A 118 -15.24 -7.07 -0.39
CA GLU A 118 -14.90 -6.44 0.88
C GLU A 118 -14.81 -7.50 1.98
N VAL A 119 -13.69 -7.52 2.69
CA VAL A 119 -13.53 -8.33 3.90
C VAL A 119 -14.28 -7.65 5.04
N THR A 120 -15.22 -8.36 5.65
CA THR A 120 -16.09 -7.84 6.72
C THR A 120 -16.14 -8.77 7.93
N GLY A 121 -16.77 -8.30 9.02
CA GLY A 121 -17.00 -9.08 10.22
C GLY A 121 -15.72 -9.56 10.91
N GLU A 122 -15.77 -10.75 11.48
CA GLU A 122 -14.69 -11.30 12.31
C GLU A 122 -13.35 -11.40 11.58
N GLU A 123 -13.36 -11.66 10.28
CA GLU A 123 -12.12 -11.73 9.50
C GLU A 123 -11.40 -10.39 9.46
N LYS A 124 -12.13 -9.28 9.29
CA LYS A 124 -11.58 -7.93 9.32
C LYS A 124 -11.13 -7.54 10.73
N ASP A 125 -11.95 -7.82 11.73
CA ASP A 125 -11.71 -7.42 13.11
C ASP A 125 -10.49 -8.14 13.72
N ASN A 126 -10.25 -9.38 13.30
CA ASN A 126 -9.12 -10.19 13.74
C ASN A 126 -7.85 -10.02 12.89
N ASP A 127 -7.90 -9.25 11.80
CA ASP A 127 -6.73 -9.03 10.94
C ASP A 127 -5.78 -8.01 11.56
N PRO A 128 -4.58 -8.41 12.02
CA PRO A 128 -3.64 -7.50 12.66
C PRO A 128 -3.15 -6.38 11.73
N CYS A 129 -3.20 -6.59 10.41
CA CYS A 129 -2.80 -5.58 9.44
C CYS A 129 -3.74 -4.37 9.45
N VAL A 130 -5.03 -4.58 9.68
CA VAL A 130 -6.02 -3.48 9.78
C VAL A 130 -5.65 -2.56 10.93
N ARG A 131 -5.41 -3.13 12.12
CA ARG A 131 -5.01 -2.36 13.31
C ARG A 131 -3.66 -1.67 13.12
N LEU A 132 -2.66 -2.38 12.63
CA LEU A 132 -1.32 -1.81 12.42
C LEU A 132 -1.32 -0.65 11.43
N MET A 133 -2.13 -0.71 10.37
CA MET A 133 -2.23 0.39 9.41
C MET A 133 -2.95 1.61 9.99
N SER A 134 -3.96 1.41 10.82
CA SER A 134 -4.75 2.51 11.40
C SER A 134 -4.08 3.18 12.60
N GLU A 135 -3.23 2.47 13.35
CA GLU A 135 -2.68 2.96 14.62
C GLU A 135 -1.16 3.18 14.60
N GLU A 136 -0.41 2.34 13.88
CA GLU A 136 1.04 2.27 14.00
C GLU A 136 1.82 2.98 12.90
N THR A 137 1.17 3.49 11.87
CA THR A 137 1.87 4.29 10.86
C THR A 137 2.23 5.67 11.40
N ASP A 138 3.30 6.27 10.90
CA ASP A 138 3.76 7.60 11.33
C ASP A 138 2.68 8.68 11.07
N GLU A 139 1.90 8.55 10.01
CA GLU A 139 0.78 9.43 9.67
C GLU A 139 -0.42 9.21 10.59
N SER A 140 -0.81 7.96 10.87
CA SER A 140 -1.90 7.65 11.79
C SER A 140 -1.64 8.19 13.18
N LYS A 141 -0.41 8.10 13.68
CA LYS A 141 0.02 8.66 14.98
C LYS A 141 -0.06 10.18 15.04
N LYS A 142 -0.03 10.88 13.90
CA LYS A 142 -0.23 12.35 13.86
C LYS A 142 -1.71 12.73 13.91
N VAL A 143 -2.60 11.90 13.37
CA VAL A 143 -4.04 12.15 13.33
C VAL A 143 -4.70 11.86 14.69
N ILE A 144 -4.18 10.89 15.44
CA ILE A 144 -4.71 10.49 16.76
C ILE A 144 -4.33 11.47 17.88
N LYS A 145 -3.36 12.39 17.66
CA LYS A 145 -3.01 13.46 18.61
C LYS A 145 -3.87 14.71 18.44
#